data_50edd34e9980e2a2ab3b969a4a9396e7
#
_entry.id   50edd34e9980e2a2ab3b969a4a9396e7
#
_cell.length_a   1.000
_cell.length_b   1.000
_cell.length_c   1.000
_cell.angle_alpha   90.00
_cell.angle_beta   90.00
_cell.angle_gamma   90.00
#
_symmetry.space_group_name_H-M   'P 1'
#
loop_
_entity.id
_entity.type
_entity.pdbx_description
1 polymer ?
#
loop_
_entity_poly.entity_id
_entity_poly.type
_entity_poly.pdbx_seq_one_letter_code
_entity_poly.pdbx_strand_id
1 'polypeptide(L)'
;MSTEIEKLTQILRDSNNIAFFGGAGVSTESGIPDFRSSNGLYSEKLHVNFTPEQLVSHSFYIRYPEEFFNFYKAQLIYPEAKPKDAHRALAKLEEIGKLKAVITQNIDGLHQAAGSKVVYELHGSVLRNYCVKCHAFYDEKFILESKGVPTCTKCGGNVKPDVVLYEEGLDDNVIRGAIAAISKADTLIIGGTSLVVYPAAGLINYFRGKNLVLINKSSTSADNKADLVIHEAIGKVLGETVNNI
;
A
#
# COMPACT_ATOMS: atom_id res chain seq x y z
N MET A 1 -20.01 -19.50 8.75
CA MET A 1 -19.21 -18.27 8.94
C MET A 1 -18.64 -18.27 10.35
N SER A 2 -17.44 -17.71 10.58
CA SER A 2 -17.01 -17.49 11.97
C SER A 2 -17.80 -16.33 12.58
N THR A 3 -17.94 -16.30 13.91
CA THR A 3 -18.64 -15.22 14.64
C THR A 3 -18.04 -13.84 14.31
N GLU A 4 -16.73 -13.78 14.01
CA GLU A 4 -16.03 -12.55 13.65
C GLU A 4 -16.41 -12.05 12.25
N ILE A 5 -16.57 -12.95 11.28
CA ILE A 5 -17.04 -12.60 9.92
C ILE A 5 -18.49 -12.10 9.97
N GLU A 6 -19.35 -12.72 10.78
CA GLU A 6 -20.74 -12.26 10.98
C GLU A 6 -20.77 -10.86 11.59
N LYS A 7 -19.95 -10.62 12.62
CA LYS A 7 -19.82 -9.30 13.26
C LYS A 7 -19.30 -8.25 12.26
N LEU A 8 -18.27 -8.59 11.47
CA LEU A 8 -17.75 -7.70 10.43
C LEU A 8 -18.82 -7.40 9.38
N THR A 9 -19.53 -8.41 8.90
CA THR A 9 -20.63 -8.25 7.93
C THR A 9 -21.67 -7.26 8.45
N GLN A 10 -22.08 -7.38 9.73
CA GLN A 10 -23.03 -6.45 10.32
C GLN A 10 -22.47 -5.03 10.42
N ILE A 11 -21.22 -4.87 10.86
CA ILE A 11 -20.55 -3.55 10.89
C ILE A 11 -20.56 -2.90 9.51
N LEU A 12 -20.19 -3.65 8.44
CA LEU A 12 -20.14 -3.09 7.09
C LEU A 12 -21.53 -2.79 6.52
N ARG A 13 -22.56 -3.58 6.86
CA ARG A 13 -23.95 -3.28 6.50
C ARG A 13 -24.45 -1.98 7.12
N ASP A 14 -24.12 -1.74 8.37
CA ASP A 14 -24.57 -0.56 9.12
C ASP A 14 -23.75 0.71 8.78
N SER A 15 -22.55 0.53 8.22
CA SER A 15 -21.66 1.64 7.84
C SER A 15 -22.09 2.30 6.54
N ASN A 16 -21.91 3.62 6.46
CA ASN A 16 -22.19 4.42 5.25
C ASN A 16 -20.96 5.20 4.75
N ASN A 17 -19.93 5.29 5.57
CA ASN A 17 -18.70 6.00 5.24
C ASN A 17 -17.49 5.21 5.76
N ILE A 18 -17.09 4.20 5.01
CA ILE A 18 -15.95 3.35 5.33
C ILE A 18 -14.69 3.94 4.71
N ALA A 19 -13.60 4.01 5.49
CA ALA A 19 -12.24 4.19 4.97
C ALA A 19 -11.44 2.91 5.20
N PHE A 20 -10.56 2.60 4.27
CA PHE A 20 -9.62 1.48 4.38
C PHE A 20 -8.19 2.01 4.47
N PHE A 21 -7.41 1.50 5.43
CA PHE A 21 -5.98 1.78 5.56
C PHE A 21 -5.19 0.48 5.45
N GLY A 22 -4.35 0.35 4.41
CA GLY A 22 -3.67 -0.90 4.09
C GLY A 22 -2.18 -0.79 3.85
N GLY A 23 -1.50 -1.95 3.91
CA GLY A 23 -0.09 -2.11 3.62
C GLY A 23 0.20 -3.38 2.81
N ALA A 24 1.46 -3.81 2.79
CA ALA A 24 1.97 -4.85 1.90
C ALA A 24 1.26 -6.22 2.06
N GLY A 25 0.72 -6.53 3.24
CA GLY A 25 -0.06 -7.74 3.48
C GLY A 25 -1.33 -7.86 2.64
N VAL A 26 -1.83 -6.75 2.06
CA VAL A 26 -2.97 -6.77 1.12
C VAL A 26 -2.59 -7.42 -0.20
N SER A 27 -1.32 -7.31 -0.62
CA SER A 27 -0.83 -7.78 -1.93
C SER A 27 -0.07 -9.12 -1.86
N THR A 28 0.07 -9.72 -0.68
CA THR A 28 0.77 -11.01 -0.54
C THR A 28 0.09 -12.15 -1.32
N GLU A 29 -1.25 -12.16 -1.37
CA GLU A 29 -2.01 -13.12 -2.17
C GLU A 29 -1.90 -12.86 -3.69
N SER A 30 -1.42 -11.68 -4.09
CA SER A 30 -1.10 -11.31 -5.47
C SER A 30 0.32 -11.73 -5.89
N GLY A 31 1.08 -12.38 -4.99
CA GLY A 31 2.45 -12.81 -5.23
C GLY A 31 3.50 -11.73 -4.95
N ILE A 32 3.11 -10.60 -4.38
CA ILE A 32 4.06 -9.55 -3.95
C ILE A 32 4.41 -9.81 -2.49
N PRO A 33 5.69 -10.12 -2.15
CA PRO A 33 6.09 -10.34 -0.76
C PRO A 33 5.90 -9.06 0.07
N ASP A 34 5.51 -9.22 1.32
CA ASP A 34 5.59 -8.09 2.25
C ASP A 34 7.06 -7.85 2.68
N PHE A 35 7.27 -6.82 3.49
CA PHE A 35 8.64 -6.44 3.88
C PHE A 35 9.17 -7.21 5.10
N ARG A 36 8.32 -7.59 6.05
CA ARG A 36 8.71 -7.95 7.42
C ARG A 36 8.29 -9.33 7.90
N SER A 37 7.44 -10.06 7.16
CA SER A 37 7.11 -11.44 7.53
C SER A 37 8.34 -12.36 7.39
N SER A 38 8.23 -13.58 7.89
CA SER A 38 9.29 -14.59 7.77
C SER A 38 9.72 -14.88 6.32
N ASN A 39 8.86 -14.61 5.36
CA ASN A 39 9.10 -14.75 3.92
C ASN A 39 9.11 -13.38 3.21
N GLY A 40 9.22 -12.29 3.96
CA GLY A 40 9.25 -10.92 3.43
C GLY A 40 10.61 -10.52 2.88
N LEU A 41 10.65 -9.40 2.16
CA LEU A 41 11.88 -8.89 1.54
C LEU A 41 13.04 -8.70 2.53
N TYR A 42 12.74 -8.37 3.79
CA TYR A 42 13.76 -8.17 4.83
C TYR A 42 14.33 -9.48 5.39
N SER A 43 13.68 -10.62 5.16
CA SER A 43 14.18 -11.94 5.56
C SER A 43 15.13 -12.55 4.53
N GLU A 44 15.13 -12.09 3.28
CA GLU A 44 16.07 -12.52 2.27
C GLU A 44 17.49 -12.06 2.64
N LYS A 45 18.44 -12.99 2.67
CA LYS A 45 19.87 -12.67 2.77
C LYS A 45 20.29 -12.03 1.44
N LEU A 46 20.02 -10.74 1.32
CA LEU A 46 20.61 -9.95 0.24
C LEU A 46 22.12 -10.02 0.44
N HIS A 47 22.86 -10.51 -0.57
CA HIS A 47 24.33 -10.59 -0.57
C HIS A 47 24.98 -9.19 -0.66
N VAL A 48 24.44 -8.23 0.12
CA VAL A 48 24.87 -6.83 0.14
C VAL A 48 25.05 -6.39 1.58
N ASN A 49 26.01 -5.51 1.81
CA ASN A 49 26.33 -4.96 3.13
C ASN A 49 25.36 -3.87 3.61
N PHE A 50 24.10 -3.84 3.07
CA PHE A 50 23.11 -2.82 3.36
C PHE A 50 21.81 -3.47 3.83
N THR A 51 21.10 -2.80 4.74
CA THR A 51 19.76 -3.23 5.15
C THR A 51 18.75 -2.90 4.02
N PRO A 52 17.62 -3.61 3.94
CA PRO A 52 16.58 -3.31 2.94
C PRO A 52 16.08 -1.86 3.00
N GLU A 53 15.96 -1.27 4.20
CA GLU A 53 15.62 0.13 4.37
C GLU A 53 16.66 1.08 3.76
N GLN A 54 17.94 0.73 3.90
CA GLN A 54 19.02 1.50 3.27
C GLN A 54 18.92 1.42 1.75
N LEU A 55 18.65 0.24 1.17
CA LEU A 55 18.54 0.03 -0.28
C LEU A 55 17.42 0.85 -0.92
N VAL A 56 16.39 1.21 -0.16
CA VAL A 56 15.28 2.07 -0.63
C VAL A 56 15.28 3.45 0.03
N SER A 57 16.46 3.97 0.39
CA SER A 57 16.63 5.34 0.89
C SER A 57 17.03 6.33 -0.20
N HIS A 58 16.72 7.59 0.01
CA HIS A 58 17.16 8.69 -0.87
C HIS A 58 18.69 8.76 -0.96
N SER A 59 19.37 8.67 0.17
CA SER A 59 20.83 8.68 0.21
C SER A 59 21.45 7.55 -0.61
N PHE A 60 20.86 6.35 -0.58
CA PHE A 60 21.34 5.22 -1.38
C PHE A 60 21.10 5.46 -2.88
N TYR A 61 19.90 5.92 -3.25
CA TYR A 61 19.56 6.29 -4.63
C TYR A 61 20.55 7.31 -5.22
N ILE A 62 20.96 8.31 -4.44
CA ILE A 62 21.93 9.33 -4.90
C ILE A 62 23.33 8.78 -4.99
N ARG A 63 23.77 7.97 -4.00
CA ARG A 63 25.17 7.51 -3.91
C ARG A 63 25.47 6.30 -4.78
N TYR A 64 24.48 5.40 -4.91
CA TYR A 64 24.60 4.12 -5.61
C TYR A 64 23.42 3.89 -6.57
N PRO A 65 23.25 4.75 -7.59
CA PRO A 65 22.06 4.71 -8.46
C PRO A 65 21.94 3.41 -9.26
N GLU A 66 23.03 2.80 -9.69
CA GLU A 66 22.97 1.53 -10.44
C GLU A 66 22.50 0.38 -9.56
N GLU A 67 23.06 0.27 -8.34
CA GLU A 67 22.68 -0.74 -7.36
C GLU A 67 21.21 -0.53 -6.89
N PHE A 68 20.81 0.73 -6.71
CA PHE A 68 19.42 1.07 -6.41
C PHE A 68 18.48 0.54 -7.49
N PHE A 69 18.75 0.84 -8.77
CA PHE A 69 17.87 0.39 -9.85
C PHE A 69 17.92 -1.12 -10.08
N ASN A 70 19.06 -1.76 -9.84
CA ASN A 70 19.15 -3.23 -9.88
C ASN A 70 18.24 -3.86 -8.82
N PHE A 71 18.30 -3.37 -7.58
CA PHE A 71 17.43 -3.81 -6.49
C PHE A 71 15.96 -3.46 -6.77
N TYR A 72 15.68 -2.22 -7.16
CA TYR A 72 14.34 -1.71 -7.42
C TYR A 72 13.59 -2.52 -8.48
N LYS A 73 14.24 -2.81 -9.60
CA LYS A 73 13.67 -3.61 -10.70
C LYS A 73 13.42 -5.06 -10.28
N ALA A 74 14.35 -5.64 -9.50
CA ALA A 74 14.28 -7.06 -9.12
C ALA A 74 13.30 -7.33 -7.98
N GLN A 75 13.12 -6.37 -7.05
CA GLN A 75 12.45 -6.61 -5.77
C GLN A 75 11.20 -5.76 -5.54
N LEU A 76 10.96 -4.68 -6.31
CA LEU A 76 9.84 -3.79 -6.06
C LEU A 76 8.85 -3.68 -7.21
N ILE A 77 9.19 -4.20 -8.38
CA ILE A 77 8.33 -4.18 -9.57
C ILE A 77 7.83 -5.58 -9.89
N TYR A 78 6.52 -5.76 -9.93
CA TYR A 78 5.84 -7.04 -10.17
C TYR A 78 4.80 -6.91 -11.30
N PRO A 79 5.19 -6.82 -12.57
CA PRO A 79 4.29 -6.49 -13.68
C PRO A 79 3.21 -7.56 -13.93
N GLU A 80 3.48 -8.80 -13.51
CA GLU A 80 2.52 -9.91 -13.66
C GLU A 80 1.52 -10.03 -12.50
N ALA A 81 1.70 -9.23 -11.43
CA ALA A 81 0.81 -9.27 -10.27
C ALA A 81 -0.60 -8.80 -10.65
N LYS A 82 -1.61 -9.49 -10.14
CA LYS A 82 -3.02 -9.18 -10.42
C LYS A 82 -3.78 -8.98 -9.11
N PRO A 83 -4.81 -8.09 -9.11
CA PRO A 83 -5.67 -7.93 -7.96
C PRO A 83 -6.28 -9.24 -7.50
N LYS A 84 -6.31 -9.46 -6.20
CA LYS A 84 -6.93 -10.62 -5.55
C LYS A 84 -8.12 -10.17 -4.68
N ASP A 85 -8.63 -11.09 -3.89
CA ASP A 85 -9.92 -10.94 -3.20
C ASP A 85 -10.01 -9.71 -2.31
N ALA A 86 -8.92 -9.35 -1.59
CA ALA A 86 -8.91 -8.11 -0.80
C ALA A 86 -9.14 -6.87 -1.67
N HIS A 87 -8.43 -6.75 -2.79
CA HIS A 87 -8.56 -5.61 -3.70
C HIS A 87 -9.97 -5.56 -4.33
N ARG A 88 -10.47 -6.72 -4.78
CA ARG A 88 -11.81 -6.82 -5.40
C ARG A 88 -12.93 -6.50 -4.42
N ALA A 89 -12.81 -6.98 -3.17
CA ALA A 89 -13.78 -6.70 -2.12
C ALA A 89 -13.85 -5.20 -1.80
N LEU A 90 -12.69 -4.52 -1.70
CA LEU A 90 -12.64 -3.08 -1.49
C LEU A 90 -13.25 -2.30 -2.66
N ALA A 91 -12.92 -2.67 -3.91
CA ALA A 91 -13.53 -2.07 -5.09
C ALA A 91 -15.05 -2.27 -5.10
N LYS A 92 -15.54 -3.45 -4.70
CA LYS A 92 -16.98 -3.74 -4.59
C LYS A 92 -17.66 -2.90 -3.53
N LEU A 93 -17.04 -2.73 -2.35
CA LEU A 93 -17.56 -1.83 -1.30
C LEU A 93 -17.63 -0.37 -1.77
N GLU A 94 -16.70 0.07 -2.60
CA GLU A 94 -16.74 1.41 -3.21
C GLU A 94 -17.87 1.50 -4.26
N GLU A 95 -18.03 0.49 -5.12
CA GLU A 95 -19.08 0.42 -6.13
C GLU A 95 -20.49 0.54 -5.52
N ILE A 96 -20.74 -0.14 -4.40
CA ILE A 96 -22.02 -0.06 -3.67
C ILE A 96 -22.13 1.18 -2.78
N GLY A 97 -21.16 2.09 -2.85
CA GLY A 97 -21.18 3.39 -2.19
C GLY A 97 -20.85 3.38 -0.69
N LYS A 98 -20.37 2.29 -0.13
CA LYS A 98 -20.00 2.17 1.29
C LYS A 98 -18.57 2.61 1.58
N LEU A 99 -17.59 2.13 0.82
CA LEU A 99 -16.19 2.56 0.93
C LEU A 99 -16.02 3.91 0.22
N LYS A 100 -15.41 4.87 0.89
CA LYS A 100 -15.18 6.22 0.36
C LYS A 100 -13.75 6.49 -0.04
N ALA A 101 -12.81 5.75 0.52
CA ALA A 101 -11.39 5.86 0.15
C ALA A 101 -10.61 4.61 0.56
N VAL A 102 -9.64 4.27 -0.27
CA VAL A 102 -8.53 3.39 0.07
C VAL A 102 -7.31 4.27 0.36
N ILE A 103 -6.72 4.13 1.54
CA ILE A 103 -5.45 4.71 1.90
C ILE A 103 -4.42 3.58 1.92
N THR A 104 -3.45 3.61 1.04
CA THR A 104 -2.49 2.51 0.89
C THR A 104 -1.05 2.96 1.04
N GLN A 105 -0.25 2.12 1.68
CA GLN A 105 1.20 2.22 1.71
C GLN A 105 1.86 1.51 0.52
N ASN A 106 1.07 0.73 -0.23
CA ASN A 106 1.55 -0.03 -1.39
C ASN A 106 1.78 0.88 -2.60
N ILE A 107 2.75 0.47 -3.40
CA ILE A 107 3.17 1.17 -4.62
C ILE A 107 2.81 0.40 -5.90
N ASP A 108 2.10 -0.71 -5.78
CA ASP A 108 1.85 -1.71 -6.84
C ASP A 108 0.70 -1.35 -7.80
N GLY A 109 -0.17 -0.40 -7.45
CA GLY A 109 -1.33 0.00 -8.27
C GLY A 109 -2.48 -1.02 -8.32
N LEU A 110 -2.45 -2.09 -7.51
CA LEU A 110 -3.44 -3.16 -7.59
C LEU A 110 -4.84 -2.75 -7.13
N HIS A 111 -4.97 -1.74 -6.27
CA HIS A 111 -6.28 -1.20 -5.90
C HIS A 111 -6.98 -0.57 -7.10
N GLN A 112 -6.27 0.26 -7.87
CA GLN A 112 -6.80 0.87 -9.09
C GLN A 112 -7.07 -0.19 -10.16
N ALA A 113 -6.18 -1.17 -10.30
CA ALA A 113 -6.38 -2.30 -11.23
C ALA A 113 -7.60 -3.17 -10.87
N ALA A 114 -8.00 -3.22 -9.60
CA ALA A 114 -9.23 -3.87 -9.15
C ALA A 114 -10.50 -3.05 -9.41
N GLY A 115 -10.37 -1.75 -9.72
CA GLY A 115 -11.49 -0.84 -9.97
C GLY A 115 -11.74 0.23 -8.91
N SER A 116 -10.95 0.27 -7.81
CA SER A 116 -11.03 1.35 -6.83
C SER A 116 -10.67 2.69 -7.46
N LYS A 117 -11.46 3.72 -7.18
CA LYS A 117 -11.36 5.05 -7.80
C LYS A 117 -10.72 6.09 -6.91
N VAL A 118 -11.03 6.03 -5.62
CA VAL A 118 -10.48 6.96 -4.62
C VAL A 118 -9.39 6.24 -3.84
N VAL A 119 -8.15 6.35 -4.34
CA VAL A 119 -6.97 5.71 -3.75
C VAL A 119 -5.93 6.77 -3.41
N TYR A 120 -5.57 6.85 -2.13
CA TYR A 120 -4.47 7.69 -1.63
C TYR A 120 -3.21 6.83 -1.47
N GLU A 121 -2.30 6.91 -2.44
CA GLU A 121 -1.03 6.18 -2.45
C GLU A 121 0.02 6.95 -1.64
N LEU A 122 0.11 6.66 -0.34
CA LEU A 122 0.99 7.41 0.58
C LEU A 122 2.47 7.35 0.21
N HIS A 123 2.89 6.26 -0.44
CA HIS A 123 4.29 6.06 -0.86
C HIS A 123 4.47 6.13 -2.38
N GLY A 124 3.50 6.71 -3.10
CA GLY A 124 3.56 6.83 -4.56
C GLY A 124 3.29 5.52 -5.30
N SER A 125 3.85 5.36 -6.50
CA SER A 125 3.58 4.20 -7.37
C SER A 125 4.75 3.87 -8.30
N VAL A 126 5.01 2.57 -8.50
CA VAL A 126 5.97 2.07 -9.50
C VAL A 126 5.53 2.36 -10.94
N LEU A 127 4.22 2.59 -11.14
CA LEU A 127 3.64 2.84 -12.47
C LEU A 127 3.95 4.23 -13.02
N ARG A 128 4.42 5.16 -12.18
CA ARG A 128 4.77 6.53 -12.54
C ARG A 128 6.23 6.80 -12.28
N ASN A 129 6.90 7.38 -13.26
CA ASN A 129 8.31 7.72 -13.16
C ASN A 129 8.55 9.03 -13.88
N TYR A 130 9.38 9.90 -13.34
CA TYR A 130 9.58 11.25 -13.90
C TYR A 130 11.05 11.60 -14.04
N CYS A 131 11.36 12.29 -15.12
CA CYS A 131 12.67 12.90 -15.28
C CYS A 131 12.89 13.97 -14.23
N VAL A 132 14.01 13.91 -13.50
CA VAL A 132 14.34 14.87 -12.43
C VAL A 132 14.64 16.28 -12.96
N LYS A 133 14.90 16.45 -14.29
CA LYS A 133 15.21 17.75 -14.92
C LYS A 133 14.01 18.37 -15.62
N CYS A 134 13.32 17.61 -16.47
CA CYS A 134 12.28 18.15 -17.34
C CYS A 134 10.87 17.63 -17.01
N HIS A 135 10.73 16.82 -15.97
CA HIS A 135 9.48 16.21 -15.50
C HIS A 135 8.72 15.38 -16.54
N ALA A 136 9.40 14.94 -17.61
CA ALA A 136 8.82 14.02 -18.58
C ALA A 136 8.43 12.73 -17.88
N PHE A 137 7.20 12.27 -18.16
CA PHE A 137 6.63 11.02 -17.62
C PHE A 137 7.19 9.82 -18.38
N TYR A 138 7.40 8.72 -17.64
CA TYR A 138 7.76 7.40 -18.11
C TYR A 138 6.98 6.34 -17.34
N ASP A 139 6.57 5.29 -18.02
CA ASP A 139 5.87 4.17 -17.41
C ASP A 139 6.83 3.16 -16.76
N GLU A 140 6.27 2.17 -16.10
CA GLU A 140 7.00 1.08 -15.46
C GLU A 140 7.84 0.28 -16.48
N LYS A 141 7.30 0.05 -17.67
CA LYS A 141 7.96 -0.71 -18.73
C LYS A 141 9.28 -0.04 -19.14
N PHE A 142 9.28 1.28 -19.26
CA PHE A 142 10.51 2.04 -19.55
C PHE A 142 11.60 1.79 -18.50
N ILE A 143 11.23 1.75 -17.22
CA ILE A 143 12.19 1.45 -16.14
C ILE A 143 12.73 0.04 -16.28
N LEU A 144 11.88 -0.95 -16.49
CA LEU A 144 12.28 -2.36 -16.61
C LEU A 144 13.21 -2.60 -17.80
N GLU A 145 12.95 -1.98 -18.96
CA GLU A 145 13.72 -2.14 -20.18
C GLU A 145 15.05 -1.33 -20.17
N SER A 146 15.17 -0.35 -19.26
CA SER A 146 16.38 0.48 -19.17
C SER A 146 17.59 -0.34 -18.68
N LYS A 147 18.75 -0.11 -19.27
CA LYS A 147 20.04 -0.65 -18.79
C LYS A 147 20.65 0.32 -17.78
N GLY A 148 21.03 -0.20 -16.59
CA GLY A 148 21.59 0.64 -15.53
C GLY A 148 20.58 1.69 -15.04
N VAL A 149 21.05 2.94 -14.90
CA VAL A 149 20.23 4.09 -14.46
C VAL A 149 19.35 4.59 -15.61
N PRO A 150 18.01 4.60 -15.46
CA PRO A 150 17.10 5.08 -16.50
C PRO A 150 17.36 6.55 -16.85
N THR A 151 17.54 6.83 -18.13
CA THR A 151 17.89 8.17 -18.65
C THR A 151 16.79 8.71 -19.53
N CYS A 152 16.39 9.95 -19.28
CA CYS A 152 15.35 10.64 -20.03
C CYS A 152 15.70 10.79 -21.51
N THR A 153 14.84 10.32 -22.40
CA THR A 153 15.00 10.40 -23.85
C THR A 153 14.90 11.83 -24.42
N LYS A 154 14.30 12.77 -23.61
CA LYS A 154 14.11 14.17 -24.03
C LYS A 154 15.29 15.09 -23.67
N CYS A 155 15.91 14.90 -22.49
CA CYS A 155 16.89 15.86 -21.98
C CYS A 155 18.15 15.22 -21.38
N GLY A 156 18.27 13.89 -21.39
CA GLY A 156 19.39 13.17 -20.80
C GLY A 156 19.48 13.18 -19.27
N GLY A 157 18.47 13.71 -18.57
CA GLY A 157 18.42 13.65 -17.10
C GLY A 157 18.01 12.27 -16.60
N ASN A 158 18.32 11.95 -15.33
CA ASN A 158 17.91 10.70 -14.74
C ASN A 158 16.38 10.65 -14.57
N VAL A 159 15.81 9.45 -14.70
CA VAL A 159 14.39 9.20 -14.43
C VAL A 159 14.28 8.55 -13.05
N LYS A 160 13.56 9.21 -12.11
CA LYS A 160 13.30 8.69 -10.76
C LYS A 160 11.89 8.14 -10.70
N PRO A 161 11.69 6.97 -10.06
CA PRO A 161 10.35 6.49 -9.73
C PRO A 161 9.60 7.47 -8.83
N ASP A 162 8.29 7.60 -9.06
CA ASP A 162 7.36 8.33 -8.19
C ASP A 162 7.03 7.48 -6.95
N VAL A 163 8.08 7.02 -6.30
CA VAL A 163 8.03 6.26 -5.06
C VAL A 163 8.73 7.06 -3.99
N VAL A 164 8.08 7.21 -2.83
CA VAL A 164 8.65 7.88 -1.65
C VAL A 164 9.65 6.94 -1.00
N LEU A 165 10.92 7.33 -1.08
CA LEU A 165 12.01 6.60 -0.45
C LEU A 165 12.13 6.98 1.04
N TYR A 166 12.75 6.12 1.86
CA TYR A 166 13.16 6.56 3.19
C TYR A 166 13.96 7.86 3.08
N GLU A 167 13.83 8.75 4.06
CA GLU A 167 14.39 10.11 4.10
C GLU A 167 13.62 11.14 3.24
N GLU A 168 12.66 10.72 2.42
CA GLU A 168 11.78 11.63 1.66
C GLU A 168 10.47 11.90 2.41
N GLY A 169 9.89 13.08 2.20
CA GLY A 169 8.56 13.42 2.72
C GLY A 169 7.44 12.83 1.88
N LEU A 170 6.32 12.53 2.51
CA LEU A 170 5.09 12.15 1.80
C LEU A 170 4.48 13.39 1.11
N ASP A 171 3.71 13.18 0.04
CA ASP A 171 2.98 14.25 -0.64
C ASP A 171 1.88 14.85 0.26
N ASP A 172 1.93 16.16 0.46
CA ASP A 172 1.00 16.89 1.33
C ASP A 172 -0.46 16.80 0.88
N ASN A 173 -0.74 16.72 -0.44
CA ASN A 173 -2.11 16.61 -0.94
C ASN A 173 -2.65 15.22 -0.66
N VAL A 174 -1.82 14.17 -0.84
CA VAL A 174 -2.17 12.79 -0.53
C VAL A 174 -2.44 12.64 0.98
N ILE A 175 -1.56 13.19 1.83
CA ILE A 175 -1.76 13.18 3.30
C ILE A 175 -3.07 13.89 3.68
N ARG A 176 -3.31 15.11 3.18
CA ARG A 176 -4.55 15.87 3.49
C ARG A 176 -5.79 15.12 3.07
N GLY A 177 -5.78 14.50 1.86
CA GLY A 177 -6.89 13.69 1.38
C GLY A 177 -7.13 12.46 2.25
N ALA A 178 -6.07 11.75 2.61
CA ALA A 178 -6.13 10.56 3.48
C ALA A 178 -6.67 10.91 4.88
N ILE A 179 -6.16 11.97 5.50
CA ILE A 179 -6.63 12.46 6.81
C ILE A 179 -8.12 12.84 6.73
N ALA A 180 -8.52 13.57 5.69
CA ALA A 180 -9.91 13.98 5.52
C ALA A 180 -10.85 12.76 5.36
N ALA A 181 -10.44 11.74 4.63
CA ALA A 181 -11.20 10.50 4.47
C ALA A 181 -11.31 9.73 5.80
N ILE A 182 -10.20 9.55 6.51
CA ILE A 182 -10.18 8.85 7.81
C ILE A 182 -11.02 9.60 8.85
N SER A 183 -10.89 10.92 8.93
CA SER A 183 -11.61 11.74 9.95
C SER A 183 -13.13 11.74 9.75
N LYS A 184 -13.59 11.57 8.51
CA LYS A 184 -15.04 11.53 8.17
C LYS A 184 -15.63 10.13 8.26
N ALA A 185 -14.81 9.10 8.32
CA ALA A 185 -15.29 7.73 8.31
C ALA A 185 -16.05 7.37 9.59
N ASP A 186 -17.16 6.66 9.45
CA ASP A 186 -17.88 6.01 10.56
C ASP A 186 -17.22 4.67 10.93
N THR A 187 -16.55 4.04 9.97
CA THR A 187 -15.79 2.80 10.13
C THR A 187 -14.44 2.91 9.45
N LEU A 188 -13.36 2.63 10.17
CA LEU A 188 -12.02 2.48 9.63
C LEU A 188 -11.62 1.01 9.67
N ILE A 189 -11.32 0.45 8.50
CA ILE A 189 -10.74 -0.88 8.38
C ILE A 189 -9.23 -0.73 8.20
N ILE A 190 -8.45 -1.31 9.09
CA ILE A 190 -6.99 -1.41 8.97
C ILE A 190 -6.66 -2.83 8.59
N GLY A 191 -5.86 -3.03 7.53
CA GLY A 191 -5.57 -4.37 7.07
C GLY A 191 -4.22 -4.56 6.39
N GLY A 192 -3.61 -5.74 6.58
CA GLY A 192 -2.37 -6.11 5.91
C GLY A 192 -1.19 -5.18 6.19
N THR A 193 -1.10 -4.61 7.40
CA THR A 193 -0.02 -3.67 7.76
C THR A 193 0.49 -3.92 9.17
N SER A 194 1.79 -3.75 9.38
CA SER A 194 2.42 -3.84 10.70
C SER A 194 2.29 -2.56 11.54
N LEU A 195 1.83 -1.44 10.94
CA LEU A 195 1.69 -0.12 11.57
C LEU A 195 2.99 0.43 12.20
N VAL A 196 4.15 0.13 11.62
CA VAL A 196 5.46 0.57 12.14
C VAL A 196 6.13 1.64 11.27
N VAL A 197 5.64 1.91 10.06
CA VAL A 197 6.23 2.90 9.13
C VAL A 197 5.58 4.26 9.33
N TYR A 198 6.32 5.18 9.92
CA TYR A 198 5.91 6.56 10.13
C TYR A 198 6.43 7.47 9.01
N PRO A 199 5.68 8.55 8.65
CA PRO A 199 4.48 9.07 9.31
C PRO A 199 3.17 8.36 8.93
N ALA A 200 3.15 7.47 7.94
CA ALA A 200 1.95 6.83 7.41
C ALA A 200 1.10 6.14 8.50
N ALA A 201 1.73 5.33 9.36
CA ALA A 201 1.04 4.63 10.45
C ALA A 201 0.34 5.60 11.43
N GLY A 202 0.82 6.83 11.57
CA GLY A 202 0.23 7.86 12.42
C GLY A 202 -1.12 8.38 11.94
N LEU A 203 -1.46 8.20 10.65
CA LEU A 203 -2.71 8.72 10.07
C LEU A 203 -3.95 8.08 10.67
N ILE A 204 -3.88 6.84 11.14
CA ILE A 204 -5.01 6.16 11.82
C ILE A 204 -5.47 6.90 13.07
N ASN A 205 -4.61 7.70 13.70
CA ASN A 205 -4.96 8.47 14.89
C ASN A 205 -5.92 9.64 14.62
N TYR A 206 -6.19 9.96 13.35
CA TYR A 206 -7.22 10.94 12.97
C TYR A 206 -8.63 10.34 12.94
N PHE A 207 -8.77 9.03 13.05
CA PHE A 207 -10.08 8.39 13.10
C PHE A 207 -10.86 8.79 14.37
N ARG A 208 -12.15 9.11 14.19
CA ARG A 208 -13.08 9.53 15.25
C ARG A 208 -14.43 8.83 15.13
N GLY A 209 -14.53 7.86 14.23
CA GLY A 209 -15.78 7.14 13.98
C GLY A 209 -16.10 6.10 15.04
N LYS A 210 -17.11 5.29 14.72
CA LYS A 210 -17.71 4.33 15.66
C LYS A 210 -16.97 2.99 15.70
N ASN A 211 -16.51 2.49 14.54
CA ASN A 211 -15.98 1.13 14.45
C ASN A 211 -14.53 1.18 13.91
N LEU A 212 -13.59 0.75 14.72
CA LEU A 212 -12.21 0.47 14.31
C LEU A 212 -12.05 -1.04 14.13
N VAL A 213 -11.85 -1.48 12.90
CA VAL A 213 -11.68 -2.89 12.54
C VAL A 213 -10.24 -3.14 12.14
N LEU A 214 -9.63 -4.20 12.65
CA LEU A 214 -8.28 -4.61 12.30
C LEU A 214 -8.28 -6.03 11.75
N ILE A 215 -7.75 -6.20 10.53
CA ILE A 215 -7.62 -7.50 9.85
C ILE A 215 -6.16 -7.70 9.49
N ASN A 216 -5.44 -8.52 10.24
CA ASN A 216 -4.02 -8.74 10.03
C ASN A 216 -3.58 -10.09 10.60
N LYS A 217 -2.73 -10.83 9.88
CA LYS A 217 -2.27 -12.16 10.36
C LYS A 217 -1.54 -12.09 11.70
N SER A 218 -0.75 -11.03 11.91
CA SER A 218 0.02 -10.82 13.14
C SER A 218 -0.56 -9.67 13.95
N SER A 219 -0.35 -9.69 15.26
CA SER A 219 -0.74 -8.59 16.15
C SER A 219 -0.01 -7.30 15.80
N THR A 220 -0.67 -6.18 16.07
CA THR A 220 -0.17 -4.82 15.84
C THR A 220 -0.34 -3.96 17.09
N SER A 221 0.24 -2.78 17.08
CA SER A 221 0.06 -1.80 18.16
C SER A 221 -1.38 -1.25 18.29
N ALA A 222 -2.24 -1.52 17.30
CA ALA A 222 -3.63 -1.05 17.28
C ALA A 222 -4.63 -2.10 17.81
N ASP A 223 -4.23 -3.35 18.05
CA ASP A 223 -5.12 -4.43 18.48
C ASP A 223 -5.94 -4.03 19.72
N ASN A 224 -5.30 -3.42 20.72
CA ASN A 224 -5.96 -3.02 21.98
C ASN A 224 -6.95 -1.84 21.83
N LYS A 225 -6.97 -1.18 20.66
CA LYS A 225 -7.83 -0.02 20.37
C LYS A 225 -8.98 -0.40 19.45
N ALA A 226 -8.88 -1.53 18.77
CA ALA A 226 -9.85 -1.96 17.77
C ALA A 226 -11.10 -2.57 18.44
N ASP A 227 -12.28 -2.26 17.88
CA ASP A 227 -13.57 -2.83 18.28
C ASP A 227 -13.73 -4.26 17.76
N LEU A 228 -13.04 -4.60 16.70
CA LEU A 228 -12.98 -5.94 16.12
C LEU A 228 -11.56 -6.21 15.58
N VAL A 229 -10.95 -7.30 16.04
CA VAL A 229 -9.67 -7.79 15.56
C VAL A 229 -9.85 -9.17 14.95
N ILE A 230 -9.34 -9.38 13.73
CA ILE A 230 -9.39 -10.68 13.03
C ILE A 230 -7.98 -11.04 12.61
N HIS A 231 -7.39 -12.08 13.21
CA HIS A 231 -6.06 -12.58 12.87
C HIS A 231 -6.13 -13.64 11.77
N GLU A 232 -6.38 -13.18 10.53
CA GLU A 232 -6.51 -14.03 9.36
C GLU A 232 -6.03 -13.30 8.09
N ALA A 233 -5.93 -14.02 6.96
CA ALA A 233 -5.63 -13.44 5.65
C ALA A 233 -6.73 -12.47 5.22
N ILE A 234 -6.34 -11.23 4.88
CA ILE A 234 -7.28 -10.15 4.59
C ILE A 234 -8.16 -10.44 3.37
N GLY A 235 -7.62 -11.10 2.33
CA GLY A 235 -8.40 -11.48 1.14
C GLY A 235 -9.52 -12.45 1.48
N LYS A 236 -9.23 -13.47 2.29
CA LYS A 236 -10.24 -14.40 2.78
C LYS A 236 -11.34 -13.68 3.56
N VAL A 237 -10.97 -12.87 4.55
CA VAL A 237 -11.91 -12.16 5.43
C VAL A 237 -12.80 -11.21 4.63
N LEU A 238 -12.21 -10.32 3.83
CA LEU A 238 -12.97 -9.33 3.07
C LEU A 238 -13.79 -10.00 1.95
N GLY A 239 -13.23 -11.01 1.27
CA GLY A 239 -13.94 -11.76 0.23
C GLY A 239 -15.20 -12.45 0.76
N GLU A 240 -15.10 -13.18 1.87
CA GLU A 240 -16.24 -13.81 2.52
C GLU A 240 -17.26 -12.78 3.02
N THR A 241 -16.79 -11.68 3.62
CA THR A 241 -17.68 -10.64 4.19
C THR A 241 -18.46 -9.93 3.09
N VAL A 242 -17.80 -9.48 2.04
CA VAL A 242 -18.44 -8.65 1.00
C VAL A 242 -19.42 -9.44 0.13
N ASN A 243 -19.19 -10.75 -0.03
CA ASN A 243 -20.15 -11.64 -0.70
C ASN A 243 -21.47 -11.80 0.07
N ASN A 244 -21.52 -11.40 1.33
CA ASN A 244 -22.69 -11.48 2.20
C ASN A 244 -23.36 -10.11 2.48
N ILE A 245 -22.90 -9.03 1.84
CA ILE A 245 -23.51 -7.69 1.93
C ILE A 245 -24.47 -7.44 0.78
#